data_34310c19feb8f72c741a914de28065bd
#
_entry.id   34310c19feb8f72c741a914de28065bd
#
_cell.length_a   1.000
_cell.length_b   1.000
_cell.length_c   1.000
_cell.angle_alpha   90.00
_cell.angle_beta   90.00
_cell.angle_gamma   90.00
#
_symmetry.space_group_name_H-M   'P 1'
#
loop_
_entity.id
_entity.type
_entity.pdbx_description
1 polymer ?
#
loop_
_entity_poly.entity_id
_entity_poly.type
_entity_poly.pdbx_seq_one_letter_code
_entity_poly.pdbx_strand_id
1 'polypeptide(L)'
;GSLIFNAFNLCPFDKVKVVIIGQDPYHEPRQAQGLSFSVADGVPFPPSLQNIFKEIQNDLGKPIPASGDLTRWAKQGVLLLNATLTVRAHQAASHQGMGWEEFTDAAIRAVNKQNQPIVFLLWGSFAQKKAAMLDNPNHLILKAPHPSPLSAYRGFFGCKHFSQANEFLQRH
;
A
#
# COMPACT_ATOMS: atom_id res chain seq x y z
N GLY A 1 4.88 -7.30 17.14
CA GLY A 1 3.67 -7.69 17.80
C GLY A 1 2.74 -8.50 16.93
N SER A 2 1.55 -8.72 17.42
CA SER A 2 0.55 -9.55 16.74
C SER A 2 0.10 -9.01 15.38
N LEU A 3 0.36 -7.72 15.09
CA LEU A 3 -0.07 -7.09 13.83
C LEU A 3 1.01 -7.09 12.74
N ILE A 4 2.20 -7.63 13.00
CA ILE A 4 3.33 -7.55 12.04
C ILE A 4 2.97 -8.17 10.68
N PHE A 5 2.29 -9.31 10.66
CA PHE A 5 1.92 -10.01 9.43
C PHE A 5 0.46 -9.80 9.03
N ASN A 6 -0.18 -8.75 9.57
CA ASN A 6 -1.61 -8.53 9.37
C ASN A 6 -2.00 -8.40 7.90
N ALA A 7 -1.14 -7.78 7.06
CA ALA A 7 -1.41 -7.64 5.64
C ALA A 7 -1.64 -9.01 4.97
N PHE A 8 -0.81 -9.99 5.30
CA PHE A 8 -0.93 -11.33 4.72
C PHE A 8 -2.12 -12.10 5.30
N ASN A 9 -2.42 -11.89 6.59
CA ASN A 9 -3.53 -12.56 7.26
C ASN A 9 -4.87 -12.08 6.71
N LEU A 10 -5.01 -10.79 6.45
CA LEU A 10 -6.25 -10.20 5.96
C LEU A 10 -6.44 -10.33 4.46
N CYS A 11 -5.33 -10.45 3.71
CA CYS A 11 -5.36 -10.57 2.27
C CYS A 11 -4.42 -11.70 1.81
N PRO A 12 -4.91 -12.97 1.85
CA PRO A 12 -4.12 -14.11 1.38
C PRO A 12 -3.75 -13.97 -0.09
N PHE A 13 -2.66 -14.60 -0.52
CA PHE A 13 -2.11 -14.46 -1.87
C PHE A 13 -3.12 -14.78 -2.96
N ASP A 14 -3.98 -15.77 -2.78
CA ASP A 14 -4.99 -16.15 -3.78
C ASP A 14 -6.16 -15.17 -3.88
N LYS A 15 -6.24 -14.22 -2.95
CA LYS A 15 -7.30 -13.20 -2.92
C LYS A 15 -6.84 -11.82 -3.35
N VAL A 16 -5.54 -11.65 -3.63
CA VAL A 16 -4.98 -10.32 -3.94
C VAL A 16 -5.50 -9.81 -5.28
N LYS A 17 -6.01 -8.59 -5.29
CA LYS A 17 -6.44 -7.85 -6.47
C LYS A 17 -5.63 -6.59 -6.70
N VAL A 18 -5.19 -5.96 -5.61
CA VAL A 18 -4.41 -4.72 -5.64
C VAL A 18 -3.29 -4.84 -4.62
N VAL A 19 -2.09 -4.38 -4.99
CA VAL A 19 -0.96 -4.29 -4.07
C VAL A 19 -0.56 -2.83 -3.94
N ILE A 20 -0.46 -2.35 -2.71
CA ILE A 20 0.05 -1.02 -2.39
C ILE A 20 1.28 -1.22 -1.51
N ILE A 21 2.42 -0.66 -1.92
CA ILE A 21 3.69 -0.86 -1.24
C ILE A 21 4.09 0.41 -0.51
N GLY A 22 4.24 0.32 0.82
CA GLY A 22 4.86 1.33 1.66
C GLY A 22 6.27 0.90 2.04
N GLN A 23 7.02 1.78 2.69
CA GLN A 23 8.40 1.49 3.09
C GLN A 23 8.47 0.93 4.51
N ASP A 24 8.09 1.73 5.50
CA ASP A 24 8.14 1.37 6.92
C ASP A 24 6.76 1.47 7.55
N PRO A 25 6.48 0.70 8.61
CA PRO A 25 5.30 0.98 9.43
C PRO A 25 5.47 2.32 10.15
N TYR A 26 4.36 2.89 10.62
CA TYR A 26 4.44 4.09 11.44
C TYR A 26 5.30 3.82 12.68
N HIS A 27 6.17 4.77 13.03
CA HIS A 27 7.13 4.60 14.13
C HIS A 27 6.62 5.12 15.47
N GLU A 28 5.49 5.83 15.48
CA GLU A 28 4.89 6.27 16.73
C GLU A 28 4.05 5.14 17.35
N PRO A 29 3.95 5.08 18.69
CA PRO A 29 3.14 4.06 19.34
C PRO A 29 1.69 4.08 18.85
N ARG A 30 1.09 2.90 18.67
CA ARG A 30 -0.31 2.69 18.28
C ARG A 30 -0.68 3.13 16.87
N GLN A 31 0.26 3.65 16.06
CA GLN A 31 -0.03 4.00 14.67
C GLN A 31 -0.01 2.78 13.75
N ALA A 32 1.00 1.92 13.89
CA ALA A 32 1.18 0.79 12.97
C ALA A 32 0.15 -0.31 13.23
N GLN A 33 -0.47 -0.79 12.15
CA GLN A 33 -1.45 -1.88 12.18
C GLN A 33 -1.00 -3.11 11.38
N GLY A 34 0.24 -3.14 10.87
CA GLY A 34 0.68 -4.18 9.96
C GLY A 34 0.13 -4.02 8.54
N LEU A 35 -0.56 -2.92 8.25
CA LEU A 35 -1.06 -2.54 6.93
C LEU A 35 -0.45 -1.20 6.54
N SER A 36 0.10 -1.09 5.32
CA SER A 36 0.67 0.18 4.87
C SER A 36 -0.39 1.27 4.91
N PHE A 37 0.00 2.47 5.35
CA PHE A 37 -0.82 3.69 5.45
C PHE A 37 -1.98 3.63 6.45
N SER A 38 -2.36 2.47 6.95
CA SER A 38 -3.52 2.30 7.83
C SER A 38 -3.22 2.72 9.27
N VAL A 39 -4.21 3.30 9.94
CA VAL A 39 -4.18 3.58 11.38
C VAL A 39 -5.47 3.06 12.03
N ALA A 40 -5.41 2.83 13.33
CA ALA A 40 -6.58 2.36 14.08
C ALA A 40 -7.67 3.43 14.10
N ASP A 41 -8.92 2.99 14.35
CA ASP A 41 -10.04 3.90 14.55
C ASP A 41 -9.71 4.90 15.66
N GLY A 42 -10.11 6.16 15.46
CA GLY A 42 -9.89 7.21 16.41
C GLY A 42 -8.50 7.85 16.36
N VAL A 43 -7.58 7.29 15.59
CA VAL A 43 -6.25 7.88 15.38
C VAL A 43 -6.34 8.92 14.27
N PRO A 44 -5.78 10.13 14.46
CA PRO A 44 -5.75 11.13 13.38
C PRO A 44 -5.05 10.59 12.15
N PHE A 45 -5.55 10.98 10.97
CA PHE A 45 -4.96 10.51 9.71
C PHE A 45 -3.57 11.12 9.51
N PRO A 46 -2.53 10.30 9.34
CA PRO A 46 -1.24 10.81 8.91
C PRO A 46 -1.34 11.54 7.56
N PRO A 47 -0.42 12.48 7.27
CA PRO A 47 -0.53 13.32 6.07
C PRO A 47 -0.64 12.54 4.77
N SER A 48 0.11 11.45 4.60
CA SER A 48 0.02 10.62 3.39
C SER A 48 -1.37 9.99 3.24
N LEU A 49 -1.95 9.50 4.33
CA LEU A 49 -3.30 8.92 4.31
C LEU A 49 -4.35 9.97 3.98
N GLN A 50 -4.21 11.18 4.53
CA GLN A 50 -5.09 12.29 4.17
C GLN A 50 -5.09 12.52 2.67
N ASN A 51 -3.92 12.51 2.05
CA ASN A 51 -3.77 12.75 0.62
C ASN A 51 -4.32 11.59 -0.22
N ILE A 52 -4.16 10.35 0.26
CA ILE A 52 -4.77 9.19 -0.40
C ILE A 52 -6.30 9.37 -0.44
N PHE A 53 -6.91 9.73 0.67
CA PHE A 53 -8.36 9.94 0.72
C PHE A 53 -8.81 11.13 -0.13
N LYS A 54 -8.01 12.20 -0.20
CA LYS A 54 -8.30 13.33 -1.10
C LYS A 54 -8.31 12.90 -2.57
N GLU A 55 -7.34 12.07 -2.97
CA GLU A 55 -7.30 11.59 -4.34
C GLU A 55 -8.48 10.66 -4.64
N ILE A 56 -8.84 9.79 -3.71
CA ILE A 56 -10.03 8.94 -3.87
C ILE A 56 -11.30 9.79 -4.04
N GLN A 57 -11.44 10.84 -3.23
CA GLN A 57 -12.58 11.75 -3.33
C GLN A 57 -12.63 12.42 -4.70
N ASN A 58 -11.49 12.92 -5.19
CA ASN A 58 -11.41 13.60 -6.47
C ASN A 58 -11.58 12.64 -7.65
N ASP A 59 -11.07 11.43 -7.54
CA ASP A 59 -11.08 10.43 -8.62
C ASP A 59 -12.42 9.70 -8.70
N LEU A 60 -12.96 9.25 -7.57
CA LEU A 60 -14.15 8.39 -7.52
C LEU A 60 -15.39 9.12 -7.00
N GLY A 61 -15.26 10.33 -6.50
CA GLY A 61 -16.39 11.07 -5.91
C GLY A 61 -16.85 10.51 -4.57
N LYS A 62 -16.02 9.67 -3.91
CA LYS A 62 -16.36 9.08 -2.62
C LYS A 62 -16.01 10.05 -1.50
N PRO A 63 -16.87 10.20 -0.47
CA PRO A 63 -16.54 11.09 0.65
C PRO A 63 -15.35 10.55 1.44
N ILE A 64 -14.64 11.48 2.11
CA ILE A 64 -13.54 11.10 3.00
C ILE A 64 -14.12 10.33 4.19
N PRO A 65 -13.60 9.12 4.48
CA PRO A 65 -14.17 8.31 5.56
C PRO A 65 -13.84 8.89 6.94
N ALA A 66 -14.61 8.49 7.95
CA ALA A 66 -14.36 8.88 9.34
C ALA A 66 -13.17 8.11 9.93
N SER A 67 -12.85 6.93 9.42
CA SER A 67 -11.82 6.05 9.97
C SER A 67 -10.66 5.88 9.00
N GLY A 68 -9.42 5.89 9.53
CA GLY A 68 -8.21 5.59 8.78
C GLY A 68 -7.83 4.10 8.83
N ASP A 69 -8.68 3.25 9.38
CA ASP A 69 -8.46 1.81 9.41
C ASP A 69 -8.77 1.22 8.03
N LEU A 70 -7.74 0.71 7.36
CA LEU A 70 -7.85 0.16 6.01
C LEU A 70 -8.06 -1.36 6.00
N THR A 71 -8.38 -1.95 7.14
CA THR A 71 -8.72 -3.37 7.23
C THR A 71 -9.81 -3.74 6.23
N ARG A 72 -10.79 -2.85 6.02
CA ARG A 72 -11.87 -3.06 5.05
C ARG A 72 -11.35 -3.20 3.60
N TRP A 73 -10.26 -2.50 3.27
CA TRP A 73 -9.61 -2.64 1.96
C TRP A 73 -8.93 -4.00 1.84
N ALA A 74 -8.19 -4.40 2.90
CA ALA A 74 -7.48 -5.68 2.90
C ALA A 74 -8.45 -6.84 2.71
N LYS A 75 -9.59 -6.79 3.35
CA LYS A 75 -10.62 -7.84 3.21
C LYS A 75 -11.24 -7.92 1.82
N GLN A 76 -11.08 -6.88 1.01
CA GLN A 76 -11.57 -6.83 -0.37
C GLN A 76 -10.50 -7.21 -1.40
N GLY A 77 -9.32 -7.60 -0.95
CA GLY A 77 -8.25 -8.03 -1.84
C GLY A 77 -7.13 -7.01 -2.05
N VAL A 78 -7.03 -6.00 -1.19
CA VAL A 78 -5.92 -5.03 -1.24
C VAL A 78 -4.83 -5.49 -0.28
N LEU A 79 -3.67 -5.87 -0.82
CA LEU A 79 -2.50 -6.20 -0.01
C LEU A 79 -1.74 -4.90 0.29
N LEU A 80 -1.86 -4.45 1.54
CA LEU A 80 -1.23 -3.23 2.02
C LEU A 80 0.08 -3.61 2.72
N LEU A 81 1.18 -3.62 1.95
CA LEU A 81 2.44 -4.20 2.37
C LEU A 81 3.49 -3.12 2.60
N ASN A 82 4.14 -3.15 3.77
CA ASN A 82 5.36 -2.38 4.01
C ASN A 82 6.57 -3.24 3.68
N ALA A 83 7.58 -2.65 3.05
CA ALA A 83 8.80 -3.36 2.68
C ALA A 83 9.58 -3.79 3.93
N THR A 84 9.57 -2.97 4.97
CA THR A 84 10.09 -3.29 6.30
C THR A 84 8.91 -3.44 7.24
N LEU A 85 8.76 -4.59 7.90
CA LEU A 85 7.56 -4.89 8.68
C LEU A 85 7.65 -4.41 10.13
N THR A 86 8.85 -4.06 10.62
CA THR A 86 9.05 -3.54 11.97
C THR A 86 9.95 -2.32 11.95
N VAL A 87 9.81 -1.49 12.98
CA VAL A 87 10.63 -0.30 13.21
C VAL A 87 10.64 -0.04 14.71
N ARG A 88 11.71 0.54 15.24
CA ARG A 88 11.74 0.97 16.65
C ARG A 88 10.83 2.19 16.81
N ALA A 89 10.10 2.26 17.94
CA ALA A 89 9.28 3.42 18.24
C ALA A 89 10.11 4.70 18.13
N HIS A 90 9.54 5.75 17.52
CA HIS A 90 10.17 7.06 17.31
C HIS A 90 11.45 7.04 16.45
N GLN A 91 11.75 5.93 15.76
CA GLN A 91 12.96 5.80 14.93
C GLN A 91 12.60 5.25 13.56
N ALA A 92 12.19 6.13 12.65
CA ALA A 92 11.86 5.74 11.28
C ALA A 92 13.04 5.01 10.63
N ALA A 93 12.74 3.97 9.86
CA ALA A 93 13.72 3.17 9.12
C ALA A 93 14.74 2.43 10.00
N SER A 94 14.52 2.33 11.32
CA SER A 94 15.49 1.73 12.23
C SER A 94 15.74 0.24 11.96
N HIS A 95 14.83 -0.47 11.29
CA HIS A 95 14.97 -1.89 10.98
C HIS A 95 15.27 -2.16 9.49
N GLN A 96 15.61 -1.13 8.71
CA GLN A 96 16.05 -1.34 7.33
C GLN A 96 17.33 -2.18 7.30
N GLY A 97 17.41 -3.11 6.36
CA GLY A 97 18.56 -3.97 6.21
C GLY A 97 18.60 -5.15 7.19
N MET A 98 17.57 -5.34 8.01
CA MET A 98 17.51 -6.43 8.99
C MET A 98 16.78 -7.67 8.46
N GLY A 99 16.76 -7.87 7.13
CA GLY A 99 16.15 -9.04 6.51
C GLY A 99 14.69 -8.90 6.10
N TRP A 100 13.99 -7.87 6.58
CA TRP A 100 12.58 -7.66 6.22
C TRP A 100 12.38 -7.39 4.73
N GLU A 101 13.29 -6.62 4.11
CA GLU A 101 13.17 -6.28 2.69
C GLU A 101 13.30 -7.52 1.81
N GLU A 102 14.21 -8.44 2.15
CA GLU A 102 14.34 -9.71 1.43
C GLU A 102 13.07 -10.54 1.54
N PHE A 103 12.48 -10.59 2.75
CA PHE A 103 11.24 -11.32 3.00
C PHE A 103 10.09 -10.71 2.19
N THR A 104 9.91 -9.38 2.24
CA THR A 104 8.82 -8.71 1.54
C THR A 104 9.02 -8.75 0.04
N ASP A 105 10.26 -8.68 -0.46
CA ASP A 105 10.54 -8.84 -1.88
C ASP A 105 10.16 -10.25 -2.36
N ALA A 106 10.44 -11.29 -1.55
CA ALA A 106 10.01 -12.64 -1.87
C ALA A 106 8.48 -12.75 -1.94
N ALA A 107 7.78 -12.07 -1.02
CA ALA A 107 6.32 -12.03 -1.04
C ALA A 107 5.79 -11.32 -2.30
N ILE A 108 6.40 -10.21 -2.68
CA ILE A 108 6.03 -9.47 -3.90
C ILE A 108 6.23 -10.36 -5.14
N ARG A 109 7.34 -11.08 -5.22
CA ARG A 109 7.59 -12.03 -6.31
C ARG A 109 6.56 -13.15 -6.35
N ALA A 110 6.16 -13.67 -5.18
CA ALA A 110 5.13 -14.70 -5.11
C ALA A 110 3.78 -14.18 -5.61
N VAL A 111 3.42 -12.96 -5.23
CA VAL A 111 2.18 -12.32 -5.72
C VAL A 111 2.26 -12.11 -7.23
N ASN A 112 3.41 -11.67 -7.75
CA ASN A 112 3.59 -11.45 -9.18
C ASN A 112 3.36 -12.72 -10.01
N LYS A 113 3.67 -13.88 -9.44
CA LYS A 113 3.51 -15.17 -10.13
C LYS A 113 2.08 -15.69 -10.16
N GLN A 114 1.15 -15.04 -9.44
CA GLN A 114 -0.24 -15.46 -9.42
C GLN A 114 -0.87 -15.30 -10.81
N ASN A 115 -1.81 -16.18 -11.14
CA ASN A 115 -2.47 -16.16 -12.45
C ASN A 115 -3.58 -15.11 -12.56
N GLN A 116 -4.21 -14.74 -11.43
CA GLN A 116 -5.26 -13.73 -11.44
C GLN A 116 -4.68 -12.35 -11.78
N PRO A 117 -5.43 -11.49 -12.48
CA PRO A 117 -5.00 -10.12 -12.76
C PRO A 117 -4.86 -9.31 -11.47
N ILE A 118 -3.74 -8.60 -11.32
CA ILE A 118 -3.44 -7.81 -10.12
C ILE A 118 -2.98 -6.43 -10.55
N VAL A 119 -3.38 -5.40 -9.80
CA VAL A 119 -2.91 -4.02 -9.99
C VAL A 119 -1.88 -3.70 -8.91
N PHE A 120 -0.70 -3.25 -9.32
CA PHE A 120 0.34 -2.79 -8.40
C PHE A 120 0.38 -1.27 -8.43
N LEU A 121 0.14 -0.64 -7.28
CA LEU A 121 0.23 0.80 -7.11
C LEU A 121 1.56 1.14 -6.46
N LEU A 122 2.47 1.73 -7.25
CA LEU A 122 3.83 2.03 -6.82
C LEU A 122 3.99 3.54 -6.67
N TRP A 123 3.92 4.02 -5.45
CA TRP A 123 3.96 5.43 -5.12
C TRP A 123 5.33 5.82 -4.55
N GLY A 124 6.02 6.69 -5.27
CA GLY A 124 7.35 7.15 -4.91
C GLY A 124 8.46 6.26 -5.44
N SER A 125 9.69 6.77 -5.39
CA SER A 125 10.85 6.09 -5.98
C SER A 125 11.16 4.75 -5.32
N PHE A 126 10.99 4.66 -4.00
CA PHE A 126 11.24 3.41 -3.29
C PHE A 126 10.33 2.28 -3.80
N ALA A 127 9.02 2.53 -3.86
CA ALA A 127 8.07 1.53 -4.35
C ALA A 127 8.29 1.24 -5.83
N GLN A 128 8.60 2.25 -6.63
CA GLN A 128 8.80 2.09 -8.08
C GLN A 128 10.00 1.21 -8.42
N LYS A 129 10.99 1.12 -7.53
CA LYS A 129 12.12 0.20 -7.72
C LYS A 129 11.67 -1.27 -7.73
N LYS A 130 10.54 -1.57 -7.11
CA LYS A 130 9.99 -2.93 -7.08
C LYS A 130 9.44 -3.36 -8.45
N ALA A 131 9.22 -2.42 -9.37
CA ALA A 131 8.73 -2.74 -10.71
C ALA A 131 9.66 -3.71 -11.45
N ALA A 132 10.95 -3.71 -11.14
CA ALA A 132 11.91 -4.63 -11.77
C ALA A 132 11.58 -6.10 -11.50
N MET A 133 10.84 -6.40 -10.44
CA MET A 133 10.41 -7.76 -10.10
C MET A 133 9.06 -8.15 -10.71
N LEU A 134 8.38 -7.20 -11.35
CA LEU A 134 6.99 -7.37 -11.80
C LEU A 134 6.97 -7.57 -13.31
N ASP A 135 7.24 -8.79 -13.73
CA ASP A 135 7.39 -9.14 -15.16
C ASP A 135 6.20 -9.90 -15.74
N ASN A 136 5.14 -10.12 -14.94
CA ASN A 136 3.97 -10.86 -15.40
C ASN A 136 3.05 -9.94 -16.23
N PRO A 137 2.84 -10.22 -17.52
CA PRO A 137 2.04 -9.34 -18.39
C PRO A 137 0.55 -9.31 -18.07
N ASN A 138 0.07 -10.20 -17.20
CA ASN A 138 -1.34 -10.21 -16.78
C ASN A 138 -1.65 -9.09 -15.77
N HIS A 139 -0.64 -8.47 -15.20
CA HIS A 139 -0.82 -7.45 -14.16
C HIS A 139 -0.70 -6.04 -14.73
N LEU A 140 -1.33 -5.08 -14.05
CA LEU A 140 -1.22 -3.66 -14.35
C LEU A 140 -0.33 -2.99 -13.30
N ILE A 141 0.66 -2.24 -13.76
CA ILE A 141 1.58 -1.51 -12.87
C ILE A 141 1.34 -0.03 -13.07
N LEU A 142 0.93 0.67 -12.03
CA LEU A 142 0.68 2.11 -12.05
C LEU A 142 1.67 2.81 -11.13
N LYS A 143 2.31 3.85 -11.62
CA LYS A 143 3.33 4.61 -10.92
C LYS A 143 2.90 6.05 -10.73
N ALA A 144 3.19 6.63 -9.57
CA ALA A 144 2.96 8.03 -9.25
C ALA A 144 3.94 8.49 -8.18
N PRO A 145 4.13 9.81 -8.01
CA PRO A 145 4.84 10.31 -6.84
C PRO A 145 4.16 9.87 -5.55
N HIS A 146 4.92 9.86 -4.45
CA HIS A 146 4.39 9.44 -3.15
C HIS A 146 3.29 10.40 -2.66
N PRO A 147 2.28 9.90 -1.94
CA PRO A 147 1.20 10.75 -1.40
C PRO A 147 1.65 11.68 -0.25
N SER A 148 2.90 11.61 0.20
CA SER A 148 3.44 12.54 1.18
C SER A 148 3.22 13.99 0.73
N PRO A 149 2.97 14.94 1.68
CA PRO A 149 2.89 16.37 1.32
C PRO A 149 4.11 16.89 0.56
N LEU A 150 5.27 16.25 0.70
CA LEU A 150 6.50 16.64 0.00
C LEU A 150 6.43 16.39 -1.50
N SER A 151 5.57 15.50 -1.97
CA SER A 151 5.56 15.07 -3.37
C SER A 151 4.15 14.92 -3.97
N ALA A 152 3.10 14.98 -3.17
CA ALA A 152 1.74 14.70 -3.66
C ALA A 152 1.31 15.64 -4.80
N TYR A 153 1.72 16.91 -4.74
CA TYR A 153 1.39 17.88 -5.77
C TYR A 153 2.22 17.75 -7.05
N ARG A 154 3.20 16.85 -7.05
CA ARG A 154 4.04 16.59 -8.23
C ARG A 154 3.46 15.52 -9.15
N GLY A 155 2.26 15.00 -8.86
CA GLY A 155 1.61 14.03 -9.73
C GLY A 155 0.87 12.91 -9.01
N PHE A 156 0.89 12.84 -7.69
CA PHE A 156 0.00 11.91 -6.98
C PHE A 156 -1.46 12.39 -7.12
N PHE A 157 -1.72 13.65 -6.82
CA PHE A 157 -3.03 14.22 -7.06
C PHE A 157 -3.28 14.28 -8.57
N GLY A 158 -4.37 13.69 -9.01
CA GLY A 158 -4.72 13.57 -10.41
C GLY A 158 -4.20 12.31 -11.08
N CYS A 159 -3.51 11.41 -10.36
CA CYS A 159 -3.01 10.16 -10.93
C CYS A 159 -4.14 9.20 -11.33
N LYS A 160 -5.30 9.30 -10.67
CA LYS A 160 -6.50 8.49 -10.96
C LYS A 160 -6.26 7.00 -10.87
N HIS A 161 -5.34 6.58 -10.01
CA HIS A 161 -5.00 5.17 -9.85
C HIS A 161 -6.20 4.33 -9.42
N PHE A 162 -7.11 4.91 -8.63
CA PHE A 162 -8.25 4.16 -8.08
C PHE A 162 -9.27 3.82 -9.16
N SER A 163 -9.62 4.77 -10.02
CA SER A 163 -10.51 4.50 -11.15
C SER A 163 -9.84 3.59 -12.18
N GLN A 164 -8.56 3.78 -12.44
CA GLN A 164 -7.81 2.92 -13.36
C GLN A 164 -7.73 1.48 -12.85
N ALA A 165 -7.51 1.29 -11.55
CA ALA A 165 -7.49 -0.05 -10.95
C ALA A 165 -8.86 -0.71 -11.06
N ASN A 166 -9.93 0.02 -10.73
CA ASN A 166 -11.29 -0.50 -10.83
C ASN A 166 -11.64 -0.92 -12.26
N GLU A 167 -11.31 -0.08 -13.23
CA GLU A 167 -11.56 -0.38 -14.64
C GLU A 167 -10.81 -1.62 -15.10
N PHE A 168 -9.54 -1.75 -14.74
CA PHE A 168 -8.74 -2.91 -15.09
C PHE A 168 -9.33 -4.19 -14.50
N LEU A 169 -9.71 -4.17 -13.21
CA LEU A 169 -10.25 -5.34 -12.54
C LEU A 169 -11.62 -5.74 -13.07
N GLN A 170 -12.43 -4.78 -13.54
CA GLN A 170 -13.73 -5.09 -14.14
C GLN A 170 -13.59 -5.75 -15.51
N ARG A 171 -12.52 -5.46 -16.25
CA ARG A 171 -12.29 -6.02 -17.58
C ARG A 171 -11.63 -7.40 -17.54
N HIS A 172 -11.06 -7.75 -16.42
CA HIS A 172 -10.30 -8.98 -16.25
C HIS A 172 -10.80 -9.77 -15.05
#